data_e3c3d162b9a63516887b7ea49230d8e2
#
_entry.id   e3c3d162b9a63516887b7ea49230d8e2
#
_cell.length_a   1.000
_cell.length_b   1.000
_cell.length_c   1.000
_cell.angle_alpha   90.00
_cell.angle_beta   90.00
_cell.angle_gamma   90.00
#
_symmetry.space_group_name_H-M   'P 1'
#
loop_
_entity.id
_entity.type
_entity.pdbx_description
1 polymer ?
#
loop_
_entity_poly.entity_id
_entity_poly.type
_entity_poly.pdbx_seq_one_letter_code
_entity_poly.pdbx_strand_id
1 'polypeptide(L)'
;MFLILLLLQAGMIACNRTSKNEKAASDTLSANQVVTDTLSVQTSKIEEEDSRPPAKLLLEVTPQEYQDILVKYDLSPLFLNAEYKPQSAVYNGFYGTDHYRIEMYFASVTKDKNDPTLYHITGKSRYKKNITPFEGEVIIDTAMRFSTSDISSENKNVKGIYKTNGTFRLREAAKLAGSGIFEGTVSIEFTLLTDSNTEFWYLNEIDETQGADLVFDGEWVSYKTGKSKPIIWAKEIYSIGDSILEDFTIGDRDVMINPKYHKLGWDNYWENDEWWNDSPSAML
;
A
#
# COMPACT_ATOMS: atom_id res chain seq x y z
N MET A 1 50.02 -30.53 -21.05
CA MET A 1 50.61 -31.70 -20.36
C MET A 1 50.05 -31.70 -18.95
N PHE A 2 49.39 -32.77 -18.62
CA PHE A 2 48.74 -33.27 -17.44
C PHE A 2 47.24 -32.86 -17.20
N LEU A 3 46.50 -33.80 -17.65
CA LEU A 3 45.16 -34.25 -17.36
C LEU A 3 45.15 -34.92 -15.97
N ILE A 4 44.22 -34.59 -15.08
CA ILE A 4 43.73 -35.56 -14.07
C ILE A 4 42.23 -35.41 -13.96
N LEU A 5 41.58 -36.48 -14.41
CA LEU A 5 40.17 -36.86 -14.28
C LEU A 5 40.07 -37.67 -12.97
N LEU A 6 39.07 -37.39 -12.14
CA LEU A 6 38.61 -38.37 -11.13
C LEU A 6 37.09 -38.27 -10.95
N LEU A 7 36.47 -39.35 -11.40
CA LEU A 7 35.12 -39.79 -11.20
C LEU A 7 34.99 -40.49 -9.85
N LEU A 8 33.76 -40.64 -9.41
CA LEU A 8 33.13 -41.61 -8.48
C LEU A 8 32.43 -40.95 -7.29
N GLN A 9 31.25 -41.33 -6.78
CA GLN A 9 30.23 -42.30 -7.15
C GLN A 9 28.97 -41.98 -6.33
N ALA A 10 27.87 -42.50 -6.77
CA ALA A 10 26.52 -42.45 -6.25
C ALA A 10 26.34 -43.07 -4.84
N GLY A 11 25.31 -42.61 -4.14
CA GLY A 11 24.79 -43.28 -2.94
C GLY A 11 23.31 -42.93 -2.75
N MET A 12 22.45 -43.74 -3.37
CA MET A 12 21.02 -43.81 -3.00
C MET A 12 20.86 -44.56 -1.70
N ILE A 13 20.07 -44.05 -0.77
CA ILE A 13 19.41 -44.89 0.24
C ILE A 13 17.96 -44.42 0.34
N ALA A 14 17.10 -45.29 -0.19
CA ALA A 14 15.67 -45.28 0.04
C ALA A 14 15.40 -46.06 1.35
N CYS A 15 14.59 -45.53 2.24
CA CYS A 15 13.92 -46.28 3.27
C CYS A 15 12.43 -46.02 3.27
N ASN A 16 11.75 -47.02 2.76
CA ASN A 16 10.33 -47.23 2.77
C ASN A 16 9.95 -47.84 4.17
N ARG A 17 8.93 -47.32 4.85
CA ARG A 17 8.26 -48.04 5.94
C ARG A 17 6.76 -47.82 5.87
N THR A 18 6.11 -48.83 5.34
CA THR A 18 4.70 -49.19 5.48
C THR A 18 4.47 -49.84 6.84
N SER A 19 3.35 -49.57 7.50
CA SER A 19 2.67 -50.45 8.46
C SER A 19 1.29 -49.86 8.72
N LYS A 20 0.27 -50.44 8.19
CA LYS A 20 -0.63 -51.54 8.58
C LYS A 20 -1.77 -51.09 9.50
N ASN A 21 -2.96 -51.26 8.93
CA ASN A 21 -4.28 -51.34 9.53
C ASN A 21 -4.37 -52.41 10.60
N GLU A 22 -5.18 -52.16 11.62
CA GLU A 22 -5.98 -53.20 12.26
C GLU A 22 -7.38 -52.72 12.64
N LYS A 23 -8.35 -53.50 12.19
CA LYS A 23 -9.78 -53.51 12.53
C LYS A 23 -10.04 -54.45 13.68
N ALA A 24 -10.96 -54.11 14.58
CA ALA A 24 -11.85 -55.02 15.29
C ALA A 24 -12.97 -54.16 15.87
N ALA A 25 -14.21 -54.26 15.47
CA ALA A 25 -15.23 -55.28 15.65
C ALA A 25 -15.93 -55.17 17.01
N SER A 26 -17.17 -54.70 16.91
CA SER A 26 -18.47 -55.06 17.48
C SER A 26 -18.51 -55.57 18.93
N ASP A 27 -19.47 -54.99 19.70
CA ASP A 27 -20.58 -55.79 20.26
C ASP A 27 -21.76 -54.90 20.71
N THR A 28 -22.91 -55.41 20.38
CA THR A 28 -24.28 -55.03 20.66
C THR A 28 -24.69 -55.35 22.08
N LEU A 29 -25.65 -54.63 22.66
CA LEU A 29 -26.85 -55.00 23.42
C LEU A 29 -27.23 -53.87 24.37
N SER A 30 -28.37 -53.36 24.36
CA SER A 30 -29.74 -53.74 24.65
C SER A 30 -30.45 -52.60 25.42
N ALA A 31 -31.64 -52.37 25.06
CA ALA A 31 -32.63 -51.40 25.50
C ALA A 31 -32.86 -51.36 27.04
N ASN A 32 -33.19 -50.11 27.49
CA ASN A 32 -34.27 -49.94 28.44
C ASN A 32 -34.90 -48.52 28.28
N GLN A 33 -36.16 -48.50 28.00
CA GLN A 33 -37.05 -47.34 28.04
C GLN A 33 -37.32 -46.96 29.50
N VAL A 34 -37.26 -45.63 29.79
CA VAL A 34 -38.08 -44.98 30.80
C VAL A 34 -38.34 -43.54 30.38
N VAL A 35 -39.52 -43.32 30.03
CA VAL A 35 -40.55 -42.28 30.18
C VAL A 35 -40.12 -40.91 30.72
N THR A 36 -40.43 -39.90 29.85
CA THR A 36 -40.92 -38.54 30.07
C THR A 36 -40.42 -37.71 31.26
N ASP A 37 -39.80 -36.57 30.91
CA ASP A 37 -40.35 -35.29 31.33
C ASP A 37 -39.98 -34.17 30.36
N THR A 38 -40.98 -33.48 29.88
CA THR A 38 -40.89 -32.41 28.93
C THR A 38 -40.52 -31.13 29.68
N LEU A 39 -39.27 -30.72 29.63
CA LEU A 39 -38.82 -29.38 29.94
C LEU A 39 -38.24 -28.79 28.68
N SER A 40 -39.07 -27.98 28.01
CA SER A 40 -38.65 -27.09 26.93
C SER A 40 -37.69 -26.04 27.48
N VAL A 41 -36.39 -26.33 27.41
CA VAL A 41 -35.38 -25.28 27.51
C VAL A 41 -35.35 -24.59 26.18
N GLN A 42 -36.01 -23.44 26.11
CA GLN A 42 -35.75 -22.45 25.07
C GLN A 42 -34.27 -22.04 25.23
N THR A 43 -33.43 -22.63 24.42
CA THR A 43 -32.08 -22.12 24.16
C THR A 43 -32.31 -20.83 23.35
N SER A 44 -32.40 -19.70 24.03
CA SER A 44 -32.17 -18.43 23.40
C SER A 44 -30.76 -18.48 22.81
N LYS A 45 -30.68 -18.61 21.49
CA LYS A 45 -29.47 -18.22 20.77
C LYS A 45 -29.25 -16.76 21.13
N ILE A 46 -28.32 -16.50 22.01
CA ILE A 46 -27.64 -15.23 22.10
C ILE A 46 -26.86 -15.18 20.76
N GLU A 47 -27.42 -14.48 19.78
CA GLU A 47 -26.62 -14.00 18.67
C GLU A 47 -25.55 -13.12 19.34
N GLU A 48 -24.31 -13.59 19.37
CA GLU A 48 -23.16 -12.71 19.61
C GLU A 48 -23.28 -11.64 18.53
N GLU A 49 -23.78 -10.49 18.93
CA GLU A 49 -23.78 -9.27 18.13
C GLU A 49 -22.30 -9.04 17.79
N ASP A 50 -21.97 -9.24 16.52
CA ASP A 50 -20.63 -9.07 15.98
C ASP A 50 -20.18 -7.65 16.36
N SER A 51 -19.31 -7.55 17.36
CA SER A 51 -18.86 -6.28 17.94
C SER A 51 -17.88 -5.53 17.03
N ARG A 52 -17.81 -5.91 15.74
CA ARG A 52 -17.09 -5.10 14.75
C ARG A 52 -17.82 -3.78 14.58
N PRO A 53 -17.12 -2.65 14.65
CA PRO A 53 -17.74 -1.37 14.31
C PRO A 53 -18.32 -1.47 12.90
N PRO A 54 -19.47 -0.85 12.63
CA PRO A 54 -20.07 -0.86 11.30
C PRO A 54 -19.02 -0.33 10.32
N ALA A 55 -18.85 -1.05 9.20
CA ALA A 55 -17.95 -0.65 8.14
C ALA A 55 -18.22 0.81 7.79
N LYS A 56 -17.19 1.66 7.78
CA LYS A 56 -17.31 3.08 7.42
C LYS A 56 -17.94 3.16 6.04
N LEU A 57 -19.11 3.80 5.96
CA LEU A 57 -19.87 3.85 4.73
C LEU A 57 -19.30 4.92 3.82
N LEU A 58 -18.67 4.51 2.72
CA LEU A 58 -18.32 5.37 1.61
C LEU A 58 -19.56 5.67 0.78
N LEU A 59 -19.83 6.94 0.59
CA LEU A 59 -20.95 7.45 -0.19
C LEU A 59 -20.41 8.06 -1.48
N GLU A 60 -21.04 7.72 -2.59
CA GLU A 60 -20.77 8.42 -3.84
C GLU A 60 -21.13 9.89 -3.70
N VAL A 61 -20.25 10.77 -4.17
CA VAL A 61 -20.55 12.20 -4.29
C VAL A 61 -21.30 12.45 -5.59
N THR A 62 -22.18 13.46 -5.58
CA THR A 62 -22.83 13.88 -6.82
C THR A 62 -21.79 14.48 -7.79
N PRO A 63 -22.05 14.47 -9.12
CA PRO A 63 -21.16 15.12 -10.09
C PRO A 63 -20.89 16.60 -9.77
N GLN A 64 -21.88 17.31 -9.24
CA GLN A 64 -21.72 18.70 -8.83
C GLN A 64 -20.80 18.83 -7.62
N GLU A 65 -20.98 18.00 -6.59
CA GLU A 65 -20.10 17.97 -5.40
C GLU A 65 -18.65 17.63 -5.77
N TYR A 66 -18.46 16.67 -6.68
CA TYR A 66 -17.14 16.32 -7.21
C TYR A 66 -16.46 17.53 -7.88
N GLN A 67 -17.18 18.23 -8.76
CA GLN A 67 -16.65 19.44 -9.41
C GLN A 67 -16.36 20.55 -8.39
N ASP A 68 -17.27 20.77 -7.44
CA ASP A 68 -17.12 21.81 -6.41
C ASP A 68 -15.86 21.55 -5.55
N ILE A 69 -15.60 20.28 -5.18
CA ILE A 69 -14.39 19.89 -4.45
C ILE A 69 -13.15 20.23 -5.28
N LEU A 70 -13.09 19.73 -6.51
CA LEU A 70 -11.90 19.89 -7.34
C LEU A 70 -11.67 21.33 -7.79
N VAL A 71 -12.71 22.14 -8.00
CA VAL A 71 -12.55 23.56 -8.34
C VAL A 71 -12.06 24.37 -7.14
N LYS A 72 -12.66 24.11 -5.97
CA LYS A 72 -12.47 24.94 -4.78
C LYS A 72 -11.22 24.62 -4.00
N TYR A 73 -10.83 23.32 -3.94
CA TYR A 73 -9.73 22.86 -3.11
C TYR A 73 -8.53 22.49 -3.99
N ASP A 74 -7.34 22.75 -3.46
CA ASP A 74 -6.08 22.34 -4.07
C ASP A 74 -5.49 21.16 -3.29
N LEU A 75 -5.33 20.01 -3.95
CA LEU A 75 -4.74 18.81 -3.36
C LEU A 75 -3.20 18.79 -3.52
N SER A 76 -2.59 19.79 -4.16
CA SER A 76 -1.13 19.85 -4.33
C SER A 76 -0.36 19.74 -3.01
N PRO A 77 -0.80 20.34 -1.88
CA PRO A 77 -0.12 20.20 -0.60
C PRO A 77 -0.07 18.75 -0.09
N LEU A 78 -1.10 17.95 -0.36
CA LEU A 78 -1.14 16.53 0.01
C LEU A 78 -0.08 15.74 -0.75
N PHE A 79 0.00 15.94 -2.06
CA PHE A 79 1.04 15.30 -2.89
C PHE A 79 2.45 15.73 -2.51
N LEU A 80 2.64 16.98 -2.07
CA LEU A 80 3.94 17.49 -1.62
C LEU A 80 4.31 17.03 -0.21
N ASN A 81 3.35 16.43 0.53
CA ASN A 81 3.50 16.10 1.94
C ASN A 81 3.98 17.31 2.77
N ALA A 82 3.42 18.49 2.48
CA ALA A 82 3.94 19.79 2.90
C ALA A 82 3.81 20.07 4.40
N GLU A 83 3.00 19.30 5.12
CA GLU A 83 2.82 19.44 6.57
C GLU A 83 4.05 19.04 7.36
N TYR A 84 4.88 18.20 6.78
CA TYR A 84 6.05 17.65 7.44
C TYR A 84 7.32 18.29 6.89
N LYS A 85 8.33 18.39 7.75
CA LYS A 85 9.67 18.90 7.41
C LYS A 85 10.28 18.13 6.22
N PRO A 86 11.36 18.62 5.58
CA PRO A 86 11.98 18.03 4.37
C PRO A 86 12.17 16.51 4.40
N GLN A 87 12.29 15.92 5.58
CA GLN A 87 12.44 14.48 5.79
C GLN A 87 11.25 13.63 5.32
N SER A 88 10.06 14.20 5.28
CA SER A 88 8.83 13.50 4.88
C SER A 88 8.40 13.78 3.44
N ALA A 89 9.18 14.56 2.70
CA ALA A 89 8.91 14.81 1.28
C ALA A 89 9.21 13.60 0.38
N VAL A 90 9.83 12.55 0.93
CA VAL A 90 10.19 11.33 0.19
C VAL A 90 9.18 10.23 0.48
N TYR A 91 8.55 9.74 -0.55
CA TYR A 91 7.74 8.53 -0.50
C TYR A 91 8.63 7.31 -0.66
N ASN A 92 8.39 6.29 0.17
CA ASN A 92 9.04 5.00 0.04
C ASN A 92 8.13 4.00 -0.63
N GLY A 93 8.70 3.06 -1.36
CA GLY A 93 7.92 2.06 -2.06
C GLY A 93 8.68 0.79 -2.42
N PHE A 94 7.97 -0.14 -3.01
CA PHE A 94 8.47 -1.42 -3.52
C PHE A 94 8.57 -1.38 -5.05
N TYR A 95 9.66 -1.88 -5.58
CA TYR A 95 9.94 -1.90 -7.01
C TYR A 95 10.31 -3.31 -7.48
N GLY A 96 9.60 -3.78 -8.50
CA GLY A 96 9.82 -5.10 -9.07
C GLY A 96 9.32 -6.24 -8.20
N THR A 97 9.45 -7.45 -8.70
CA THR A 97 9.04 -8.68 -7.99
C THR A 97 9.97 -9.08 -6.84
N ASP A 98 11.15 -8.46 -6.76
CA ASP A 98 12.08 -8.58 -5.64
C ASP A 98 11.80 -7.57 -4.53
N HIS A 99 10.82 -6.68 -4.73
CA HIS A 99 10.38 -5.68 -3.76
C HIS A 99 11.52 -4.81 -3.21
N TYR A 100 12.50 -4.48 -4.07
CA TYR A 100 13.57 -3.58 -3.67
C TYR A 100 13.01 -2.19 -3.41
N ARG A 101 13.55 -1.48 -2.41
CA ARG A 101 13.12 -0.11 -2.08
C ARG A 101 13.33 0.84 -3.26
N ILE A 102 12.29 1.62 -3.56
CA ILE A 102 12.34 2.81 -4.40
C ILE A 102 11.93 4.02 -3.58
N GLU A 103 12.48 5.17 -3.91
CA GLU A 103 12.16 6.43 -3.27
C GLU A 103 11.72 7.44 -4.31
N MET A 104 10.65 8.16 -4.00
CA MET A 104 10.06 9.17 -4.88
C MET A 104 10.04 10.52 -4.15
N TYR A 105 10.71 11.52 -4.70
CA TYR A 105 10.69 12.89 -4.21
C TYR A 105 9.93 13.77 -5.18
N PHE A 106 8.86 14.42 -4.71
CA PHE A 106 8.08 15.37 -5.51
C PHE A 106 8.59 16.79 -5.21
N ALA A 107 9.29 17.36 -6.20
CA ALA A 107 9.88 18.69 -6.07
C ALA A 107 8.83 19.79 -6.25
N SER A 108 7.85 19.58 -7.14
CA SER A 108 6.70 20.46 -7.31
C SER A 108 5.47 19.67 -7.73
N VAL A 109 4.33 20.13 -7.25
CA VAL A 109 3.01 19.72 -7.71
C VAL A 109 2.19 20.97 -7.92
N THR A 110 1.59 21.10 -9.10
CA THR A 110 0.82 22.28 -9.48
C THR A 110 -0.49 21.85 -10.13
N LYS A 111 -1.59 22.30 -9.58
CA LYS A 111 -2.91 22.12 -10.18
C LYS A 111 -3.01 22.89 -11.49
N ASP A 112 -3.57 22.26 -12.53
CA ASP A 112 -3.78 22.95 -13.82
C ASP A 112 -4.84 24.05 -13.68
N LYS A 113 -4.64 25.14 -14.44
CA LYS A 113 -5.52 26.33 -14.36
C LYS A 113 -6.84 26.14 -15.10
N ASN A 114 -6.86 25.26 -16.09
CA ASN A 114 -8.01 25.06 -16.98
C ASN A 114 -8.75 23.75 -16.68
N ASP A 115 -8.03 22.76 -16.10
CA ASP A 115 -8.59 21.47 -15.72
C ASP A 115 -8.38 21.23 -14.22
N PRO A 116 -9.42 21.34 -13.39
CA PRO A 116 -9.30 21.18 -11.94
C PRO A 116 -8.98 19.75 -11.51
N THR A 117 -9.09 18.77 -12.41
CA THR A 117 -8.77 17.35 -12.13
C THR A 117 -7.28 17.05 -12.31
N LEU A 118 -6.56 17.91 -13.06
CA LEU A 118 -5.19 17.67 -13.52
C LEU A 118 -4.15 18.34 -12.61
N TYR A 119 -3.12 17.58 -12.25
CA TYR A 119 -1.96 18.04 -11.47
C TYR A 119 -0.68 17.71 -12.22
N HIS A 120 0.16 18.72 -12.44
CA HIS A 120 1.50 18.56 -13.01
C HIS A 120 2.51 18.33 -11.91
N ILE A 121 3.34 17.31 -12.07
CA ILE A 121 4.32 16.89 -11.07
C ILE A 121 5.72 16.90 -11.67
N THR A 122 6.68 17.45 -10.92
CA THR A 122 8.11 17.25 -11.19
C THR A 122 8.79 16.69 -9.96
N GLY A 123 9.83 15.87 -10.16
CA GLY A 123 10.52 15.25 -9.04
C GLY A 123 11.72 14.43 -9.45
N LYS A 124 12.17 13.61 -8.52
CA LYS A 124 13.25 12.63 -8.74
C LYS A 124 12.87 11.29 -8.13
N SER A 125 13.23 10.21 -8.80
CA SER A 125 13.23 8.85 -8.26
C SER A 125 14.64 8.45 -7.85
N ARG A 126 14.75 7.64 -6.79
CA ARG A 126 16.00 6.95 -6.44
C ARG A 126 15.74 5.44 -6.36
N TYR A 127 16.39 4.70 -7.26
CA TYR A 127 16.42 3.23 -7.20
C TYR A 127 17.85 2.77 -7.01
N LYS A 128 18.16 2.16 -5.87
CA LYS A 128 19.54 1.87 -5.43
C LYS A 128 20.35 3.18 -5.37
N LYS A 129 21.35 3.32 -6.25
CA LYS A 129 22.20 4.52 -6.33
C LYS A 129 21.83 5.44 -7.51
N ASN A 130 20.81 5.06 -8.30
CA ASN A 130 20.46 5.83 -9.48
C ASN A 130 19.41 6.86 -9.12
N ILE A 131 19.71 8.12 -9.40
CA ILE A 131 18.82 9.25 -9.21
C ILE A 131 18.39 9.72 -10.58
N THR A 132 17.09 9.69 -10.85
CA THR A 132 16.52 10.02 -12.16
C THR A 132 15.44 11.08 -12.00
N PRO A 133 15.55 12.26 -12.61
CA PRO A 133 14.49 13.25 -12.61
C PRO A 133 13.33 12.76 -13.46
N PHE A 134 12.11 13.11 -13.05
CA PHE A 134 10.90 12.84 -13.79
C PHE A 134 9.98 14.07 -13.84
N GLU A 135 9.10 14.07 -14.80
CA GLU A 135 7.96 14.97 -14.92
C GLU A 135 6.73 14.18 -15.37
N GLY A 136 5.55 14.67 -15.04
CA GLY A 136 4.31 14.04 -15.47
C GLY A 136 3.08 14.59 -14.80
N GLU A 137 2.05 13.76 -14.73
CA GLU A 137 0.70 14.19 -14.42
C GLU A 137 0.00 13.18 -13.51
N VAL A 138 -0.90 13.71 -12.70
CA VAL A 138 -1.95 12.98 -11.98
C VAL A 138 -3.28 13.54 -12.43
N ILE A 139 -4.24 12.68 -12.72
CA ILE A 139 -5.62 13.03 -13.03
C ILE A 139 -6.50 12.41 -11.96
N ILE A 140 -7.31 13.21 -11.28
CA ILE A 140 -8.28 12.74 -10.31
C ILE A 140 -9.56 12.35 -11.08
N ASP A 141 -9.97 11.10 -10.99
CA ASP A 141 -11.09 10.56 -11.77
C ASP A 141 -12.39 10.52 -10.96
N THR A 142 -12.31 10.22 -9.66
CA THR A 142 -13.48 10.04 -8.79
C THR A 142 -13.24 10.59 -7.39
N ALA A 143 -14.34 10.91 -6.70
CA ALA A 143 -14.34 11.19 -5.28
C ALA A 143 -15.49 10.44 -4.58
N MET A 144 -15.24 10.04 -3.35
CA MET A 144 -16.23 9.46 -2.44
C MET A 144 -16.14 10.19 -1.10
N ARG A 145 -17.24 10.26 -0.38
CA ARG A 145 -17.32 10.90 0.93
C ARG A 145 -17.57 9.85 2.00
N PHE A 146 -16.91 9.97 3.12
CA PHE A 146 -17.24 9.19 4.32
C PHE A 146 -18.52 9.69 4.98
N SER A 147 -19.24 8.77 5.59
CA SER A 147 -20.43 9.11 6.39
C SER A 147 -20.04 10.08 7.52
N THR A 148 -20.84 11.13 7.70
CA THR A 148 -20.61 12.16 8.73
C THR A 148 -20.77 11.66 10.16
N SER A 149 -21.31 10.46 10.38
CA SER A 149 -21.40 9.85 11.72
C SER A 149 -20.03 9.64 12.39
N ASP A 150 -18.96 9.60 11.57
CA ASP A 150 -17.61 9.36 12.05
C ASP A 150 -16.83 10.64 12.40
N ILE A 151 -17.37 11.80 12.03
CA ILE A 151 -16.79 13.09 12.42
C ILE A 151 -17.23 13.38 13.84
N SER A 152 -16.34 13.23 14.81
CA SER A 152 -16.64 13.55 16.21
C SER A 152 -17.03 15.03 16.34
N SER A 153 -17.97 15.31 17.24
CA SER A 153 -18.42 16.69 17.55
C SER A 153 -17.30 17.61 18.03
N GLU A 154 -16.14 17.05 18.32
CA GLU A 154 -14.92 17.77 18.74
C GLU A 154 -14.16 18.40 17.57
N ASN A 155 -14.32 17.86 16.36
CA ASN A 155 -13.63 18.34 15.14
C ASN A 155 -14.48 19.41 14.41
N LYS A 156 -14.72 20.53 15.05
CA LYS A 156 -15.55 21.63 14.50
C LYS A 156 -15.03 22.25 13.20
N ASN A 157 -13.76 22.04 12.91
CA ASN A 157 -13.13 22.58 11.70
C ASN A 157 -13.20 21.63 10.50
N VAL A 158 -13.69 20.41 10.67
CA VAL A 158 -13.81 19.43 9.60
C VAL A 158 -15.11 19.65 8.86
N LYS A 159 -15.04 19.86 7.56
CA LYS A 159 -16.17 20.02 6.65
C LYS A 159 -16.62 18.71 6.07
N GLY A 160 -15.70 17.79 5.83
CA GLY A 160 -15.95 16.45 5.32
C GLY A 160 -14.66 15.68 5.16
N ILE A 161 -14.78 14.36 5.11
CA ILE A 161 -13.69 13.42 4.88
C ILE A 161 -13.95 12.76 3.53
N TYR A 162 -12.96 12.72 2.69
CA TYR A 162 -13.07 12.27 1.31
C TYR A 162 -11.96 11.28 0.96
N LYS A 163 -12.28 10.44 -0.01
CA LYS A 163 -11.35 9.62 -0.75
C LYS A 163 -11.44 10.00 -2.22
N THR A 164 -10.32 10.17 -2.88
CA THR A 164 -10.25 10.31 -4.33
C THR A 164 -9.42 9.21 -4.93
N ASN A 165 -9.82 8.75 -6.12
CA ASN A 165 -9.03 7.89 -6.97
C ASN A 165 -8.72 8.61 -8.27
N GLY A 166 -7.59 8.26 -8.85
CA GLY A 166 -7.13 8.84 -10.10
C GLY A 166 -6.09 7.97 -10.76
N THR A 167 -5.51 8.51 -11.82
CA THR A 167 -4.43 7.90 -12.57
C THR A 167 -3.21 8.79 -12.58
N PHE A 168 -2.03 8.18 -12.72
CA PHE A 168 -0.78 8.93 -12.84
C PHE A 168 0.08 8.41 -13.98
N ARG A 169 0.89 9.32 -14.53
CA ARG A 169 1.91 9.00 -15.52
C ARG A 169 3.11 9.93 -15.36
N LEU A 170 4.23 9.39 -14.83
CA LEU A 170 5.47 10.12 -14.59
C LEU A 170 6.56 9.60 -15.52
N ARG A 171 7.17 10.48 -16.31
CA ARG A 171 8.18 10.14 -17.30
C ARG A 171 9.56 10.53 -16.79
N GLU A 172 10.43 9.57 -16.62
CA GLU A 172 11.83 9.81 -16.30
C GLU A 172 12.57 10.39 -17.50
N ALA A 173 13.70 11.06 -17.24
CA ALA A 173 14.55 11.66 -18.27
C ALA A 173 15.08 10.58 -19.22
N ALA A 174 14.57 10.51 -20.45
CA ALA A 174 14.82 9.43 -21.40
C ALA A 174 16.29 9.28 -21.83
N LYS A 175 17.12 10.30 -21.60
CA LYS A 175 18.58 10.27 -21.91
C LYS A 175 19.40 9.48 -20.88
N LEU A 176 18.82 9.21 -19.72
CA LEU A 176 19.50 8.47 -18.66
C LEU A 176 19.33 6.96 -18.84
N ALA A 177 20.39 6.23 -18.64
CA ALA A 177 20.32 4.77 -18.70
C ALA A 177 19.45 4.21 -17.57
N GLY A 178 18.62 3.23 -17.89
CA GLY A 178 17.71 2.61 -16.91
C GLY A 178 16.46 3.42 -16.62
N SER A 179 16.17 4.48 -17.40
CA SER A 179 14.94 5.27 -17.25
C SER A 179 13.72 4.64 -17.95
N GLY A 180 12.54 5.08 -17.52
CA GLY A 180 11.26 4.58 -17.99
C GLY A 180 10.10 5.50 -17.67
N ILE A 181 8.93 4.92 -17.60
CA ILE A 181 7.68 5.60 -17.25
C ILE A 181 7.09 4.87 -16.06
N PHE A 182 6.71 5.61 -15.03
CA PHE A 182 5.83 5.14 -13.97
C PHE A 182 4.40 5.47 -14.35
N GLU A 183 3.49 4.50 -14.31
CA GLU A 183 2.07 4.72 -14.61
C GLU A 183 1.19 3.75 -13.82
N GLY A 184 -0.01 4.20 -13.46
CA GLY A 184 -0.94 3.41 -12.66
C GLY A 184 -2.04 4.25 -12.04
N THR A 185 -2.51 3.82 -10.88
CA THR A 185 -3.58 4.45 -10.11
C THR A 185 -3.03 5.15 -8.87
N VAL A 186 -3.73 6.19 -8.43
CA VAL A 186 -3.46 6.89 -7.17
C VAL A 186 -4.73 6.96 -6.35
N SER A 187 -4.60 6.74 -5.05
CA SER A 187 -5.69 6.87 -4.07
C SER A 187 -5.25 7.80 -2.95
N ILE A 188 -6.11 8.74 -2.57
CA ILE A 188 -5.83 9.74 -1.53
C ILE A 188 -7.01 9.81 -0.58
N GLU A 189 -6.73 9.77 0.73
CA GLU A 189 -7.70 10.04 1.78
C GLU A 189 -7.37 11.36 2.46
N PHE A 190 -8.35 12.24 2.58
CA PHE A 190 -8.13 13.57 3.12
C PHE A 190 -9.37 14.19 3.73
N THR A 191 -9.13 15.19 4.55
CA THR A 191 -10.14 16.01 5.18
C THR A 191 -10.19 17.38 4.49
N LEU A 192 -11.40 17.87 4.24
CA LEU A 192 -11.63 19.26 3.88
C LEU A 192 -11.90 20.06 5.16
N LEU A 193 -11.16 21.14 5.32
CA LEU A 193 -11.32 22.04 6.44
C LEU A 193 -12.20 23.24 6.09
N THR A 194 -12.74 23.89 7.12
CA THR A 194 -13.64 25.05 6.97
C THR A 194 -12.93 26.28 6.39
N ASP A 195 -11.61 26.39 6.57
CA ASP A 195 -10.74 27.45 6.03
C ASP A 195 -10.28 27.21 4.59
N SER A 196 -10.81 26.17 3.94
CA SER A 196 -10.50 25.72 2.58
C SER A 196 -9.14 25.02 2.42
N ASN A 197 -8.51 24.61 3.50
CA ASN A 197 -7.34 23.76 3.47
C ASN A 197 -7.73 22.27 3.38
N THR A 198 -6.75 21.46 3.03
CA THR A 198 -6.83 19.99 2.99
C THR A 198 -5.75 19.41 3.88
N GLU A 199 -6.08 18.36 4.60
CA GLU A 199 -5.16 17.62 5.46
C GLU A 199 -5.36 16.13 5.25
N PHE A 200 -4.32 15.31 5.49
CA PHE A 200 -4.48 13.87 5.52
C PHE A 200 -5.36 13.45 6.69
N TRP A 201 -6.12 12.39 6.48
CA TRP A 201 -6.96 11.80 7.52
C TRP A 201 -6.59 10.35 7.72
N TYR A 202 -6.13 10.00 8.90
CA TYR A 202 -5.76 8.63 9.27
C TYR A 202 -6.99 7.74 9.43
N LEU A 203 -7.44 7.12 8.36
CA LEU A 203 -8.51 6.14 8.37
C LEU A 203 -7.93 4.75 8.09
N ASN A 204 -7.83 3.93 9.12
CA ASN A 204 -7.17 2.63 9.06
C ASN A 204 -7.92 1.52 8.31
N GLU A 205 -8.99 1.81 7.54
CA GLU A 205 -9.94 0.75 7.17
C GLU A 205 -10.40 0.78 5.70
N ILE A 206 -9.65 1.42 4.79
CA ILE A 206 -10.01 1.43 3.37
C ILE A 206 -9.08 0.53 2.59
N ASP A 207 -9.67 -0.36 1.78
CA ASP A 207 -8.95 -1.39 1.05
C ASP A 207 -7.83 -0.85 0.15
N GLU A 208 -8.05 0.29 -0.52
CA GLU A 208 -7.08 0.80 -1.50
C GLU A 208 -5.87 1.49 -0.86
N THR A 209 -6.06 2.21 0.25
CA THR A 209 -4.94 2.89 0.92
C THR A 209 -4.43 2.11 2.13
N GLN A 210 -5.25 1.21 2.70
CA GLN A 210 -4.92 0.42 3.89
C GLN A 210 -4.36 1.28 5.04
N GLY A 211 -4.85 2.54 5.15
CA GLY A 211 -4.37 3.50 6.15
C GLY A 211 -3.06 4.21 5.79
N ALA A 212 -2.60 4.12 4.57
CA ALA A 212 -1.39 4.80 4.10
C ALA A 212 -1.64 6.23 3.60
N ASP A 213 -2.84 6.76 3.72
CA ASP A 213 -3.32 8.10 3.32
C ASP A 213 -3.20 8.42 1.82
N LEU A 214 -2.05 8.13 1.23
CA LEU A 214 -1.75 8.34 -0.19
C LEU A 214 -0.96 7.14 -0.71
N VAL A 215 -1.50 6.48 -1.74
CA VAL A 215 -0.89 5.31 -2.40
C VAL A 215 -0.87 5.51 -3.90
N PHE A 216 0.27 5.22 -4.50
CA PHE A 216 0.46 5.07 -5.95
C PHE A 216 0.75 3.60 -6.23
N ASP A 217 -0.06 2.96 -7.05
CA ASP A 217 0.07 1.55 -7.44
C ASP A 217 0.04 1.40 -8.96
N GLY A 218 0.99 0.65 -9.50
CA GLY A 218 1.08 0.50 -10.96
C GLY A 218 2.34 -0.22 -11.41
N GLU A 219 2.90 0.27 -12.51
CA GLU A 219 4.09 -0.32 -13.10
C GLU A 219 5.09 0.74 -13.59
N TRP A 220 6.34 0.36 -13.62
CA TRP A 220 7.39 1.08 -14.30
C TRP A 220 7.72 0.36 -15.61
N VAL A 221 7.70 1.10 -16.73
CA VAL A 221 7.95 0.57 -18.07
C VAL A 221 9.25 1.13 -18.63
N SER A 222 10.22 0.27 -18.91
CA SER A 222 11.54 0.66 -19.43
C SER A 222 11.47 1.25 -20.83
N TYR A 223 12.04 2.41 -21.07
CA TYR A 223 12.19 2.97 -22.43
C TYR A 223 13.02 2.08 -23.35
N LYS A 224 14.06 1.44 -22.82
CA LYS A 224 14.98 0.63 -23.61
C LYS A 224 14.39 -0.70 -24.05
N THR A 225 13.64 -1.35 -23.18
CA THR A 225 13.22 -2.76 -23.37
C THR A 225 11.73 -2.95 -23.51
N GLY A 226 10.92 -1.96 -23.15
CA GLY A 226 9.46 -2.07 -23.05
C GLY A 226 8.97 -3.04 -21.96
N LYS A 227 9.88 -3.60 -21.15
CA LYS A 227 9.49 -4.48 -20.06
C LYS A 227 8.97 -3.66 -18.88
N SER A 228 7.90 -4.14 -18.28
CA SER A 228 7.34 -3.55 -17.07
C SER A 228 7.81 -4.25 -15.81
N LYS A 229 7.71 -3.53 -14.69
CA LYS A 229 7.93 -4.02 -13.33
C LYS A 229 6.86 -3.42 -12.42
N PRO A 230 6.24 -4.19 -11.54
CA PRO A 230 5.29 -3.66 -10.57
C PRO A 230 5.97 -2.63 -9.66
N ILE A 231 5.24 -1.60 -9.30
CA ILE A 231 5.66 -0.59 -8.34
C ILE A 231 4.49 -0.22 -7.44
N ILE A 232 4.79 0.07 -6.19
CA ILE A 232 3.86 0.69 -5.27
C ILE A 232 4.65 1.57 -4.31
N TRP A 233 4.19 2.80 -4.07
CA TRP A 233 4.73 3.66 -3.02
C TRP A 233 3.62 4.40 -2.31
N ALA A 234 3.88 4.73 -1.06
CA ALA A 234 2.87 5.34 -0.20
C ALA A 234 3.45 6.40 0.73
N LYS A 235 2.58 7.24 1.29
CA LYS A 235 2.97 8.16 2.36
C LYS A 235 3.38 7.37 3.61
N GLU A 236 2.53 6.47 4.07
CA GLU A 236 2.80 5.61 5.22
C GLU A 236 3.08 4.16 4.75
N ILE A 237 4.34 3.89 4.38
CA ILE A 237 4.73 2.57 3.82
C ILE A 237 4.49 1.41 4.79
N TYR A 238 4.53 1.65 6.09
CA TYR A 238 4.25 0.62 7.09
C TYR A 238 2.84 0.04 6.98
N SER A 239 1.86 0.87 6.64
CA SER A 239 0.46 0.46 6.55
C SER A 239 0.22 -0.58 5.46
N ILE A 240 0.97 -0.52 4.35
CA ILE A 240 0.84 -1.47 3.23
C ILE A 240 1.93 -2.53 3.18
N GLY A 241 2.99 -2.38 3.98
CA GLY A 241 4.18 -3.22 3.87
C GLY A 241 3.93 -4.70 4.13
N ASP A 242 3.15 -5.02 5.16
CA ASP A 242 2.85 -6.41 5.53
C ASP A 242 1.92 -7.12 4.54
N SER A 243 1.14 -6.38 3.74
CA SER A 243 0.35 -6.94 2.64
C SER A 243 1.20 -7.35 1.43
N ILE A 244 2.43 -6.82 1.33
CA ILE A 244 3.36 -7.04 0.20
C ILE A 244 4.46 -8.03 0.58
N LEU A 245 5.02 -7.88 1.77
CA LEU A 245 6.10 -8.73 2.30
C LEU A 245 5.71 -9.22 3.69
N GLU A 246 5.71 -10.54 3.86
CA GLU A 246 5.41 -11.19 5.14
C GLU A 246 6.28 -10.64 6.26
N ASP A 247 5.67 -10.24 7.39
CA ASP A 247 6.35 -9.62 8.52
C ASP A 247 7.28 -8.46 8.08
N PHE A 248 6.83 -7.60 7.20
CA PHE A 248 7.61 -6.43 6.78
C PHE A 248 7.92 -5.53 7.98
N THR A 249 6.93 -5.39 8.86
CA THR A 249 7.08 -4.68 10.11
C THR A 249 7.19 -5.64 11.29
N ILE A 250 7.97 -5.26 12.31
CA ILE A 250 8.11 -5.98 13.57
C ILE A 250 8.07 -4.99 14.74
N GLY A 251 7.66 -5.46 15.91
CA GLY A 251 7.58 -4.69 17.15
C GLY A 251 6.18 -4.11 17.39
N ASP A 252 5.72 -4.20 18.64
CA ASP A 252 4.37 -3.76 19.03
C ASP A 252 4.31 -2.28 19.39
N ARG A 253 5.39 -1.71 19.93
CA ARG A 253 5.45 -0.31 20.36
C ARG A 253 6.35 0.54 19.50
N ASP A 254 7.55 0.03 19.23
CA ASP A 254 8.53 0.66 18.34
C ASP A 254 8.55 -0.14 17.04
N VAL A 255 7.63 0.19 16.14
CA VAL A 255 7.51 -0.47 14.85
C VAL A 255 8.73 -0.18 14.01
N MET A 256 9.39 -1.22 13.51
CA MET A 256 10.54 -1.11 12.63
C MET A 256 10.44 -2.08 11.46
N ILE A 257 11.15 -1.78 10.37
CA ILE A 257 11.25 -2.71 9.25
C ILE A 257 12.11 -3.91 9.64
N ASN A 258 11.61 -5.10 9.34
CA ASN A 258 12.25 -6.36 9.65
C ASN A 258 13.65 -6.44 9.02
N PRO A 259 14.72 -6.71 9.81
CA PRO A 259 16.09 -6.79 9.31
C PRO A 259 16.32 -7.79 8.17
N LYS A 260 15.43 -8.78 7.99
CA LYS A 260 15.50 -9.71 6.85
C LYS A 260 15.41 -9.00 5.49
N TYR A 261 14.84 -7.78 5.45
CA TYR A 261 14.68 -6.97 4.24
C TYR A 261 15.76 -5.89 4.06
N HIS A 262 16.71 -5.75 4.97
CA HIS A 262 17.78 -4.74 4.87
C HIS A 262 18.54 -4.81 3.52
N LYS A 263 18.86 -6.02 3.04
CA LYS A 263 19.51 -6.21 1.73
C LYS A 263 18.70 -5.73 0.52
N LEU A 264 17.41 -5.43 0.69
CA LEU A 264 16.56 -4.86 -0.33
C LEU A 264 16.48 -3.32 -0.27
N GLY A 265 17.41 -2.68 0.47
CA GLY A 265 17.51 -1.24 0.60
C GLY A 265 16.67 -0.64 1.73
N TRP A 266 16.20 -1.48 2.66
CA TRP A 266 15.38 -1.04 3.79
C TRP A 266 16.19 -0.86 5.09
N ASP A 267 17.53 -0.95 5.02
CA ASP A 267 18.43 -0.85 6.17
C ASP A 267 18.58 0.58 6.71
N ASN A 268 18.33 1.58 5.86
CA ASN A 268 18.52 2.99 6.16
C ASN A 268 17.34 3.87 5.70
N TYR A 269 16.13 3.30 5.64
CA TYR A 269 14.96 4.04 5.12
C TYR A 269 14.59 5.27 5.95
N TRP A 270 14.98 5.34 7.22
CA TRP A 270 14.78 6.48 8.13
C TRP A 270 15.83 7.59 7.98
N GLU A 271 16.92 7.32 7.27
CA GLU A 271 17.97 8.31 7.08
C GLU A 271 17.53 9.36 6.06
N ASN A 272 17.63 10.62 6.49
CA ASN A 272 17.44 11.75 5.59
C ASN A 272 18.80 12.18 5.05
N ASP A 273 19.21 11.60 3.96
CA ASP A 273 20.44 11.92 3.24
C ASP A 273 20.26 13.03 2.17
N GLU A 274 19.06 13.61 2.08
CA GLU A 274 18.70 14.68 1.13
C GLU A 274 19.17 14.40 -0.30
N TRP A 275 19.15 13.13 -0.69
CA TRP A 275 19.66 12.63 -1.98
C TRP A 275 19.04 13.35 -3.19
N TRP A 276 17.88 13.94 -3.04
CA TRP A 276 17.23 14.71 -4.10
C TRP A 276 18.01 16.00 -4.47
N ASN A 277 18.93 16.47 -3.64
CA ASN A 277 19.85 17.55 -3.93
C ASN A 277 21.00 17.11 -4.84
N ASP A 278 21.26 15.80 -4.93
CA ASP A 278 22.33 15.26 -5.74
C ASP A 278 22.06 15.41 -7.24
N SER A 279 23.12 15.46 -8.02
CA SER A 279 23.02 15.44 -9.48
C SER A 279 22.48 14.08 -9.95
N PRO A 280 21.68 14.07 -11.04
CA PRO A 280 21.24 12.83 -11.64
C PRO A 280 22.43 11.93 -11.98
N SER A 281 22.36 10.66 -11.57
CA SER A 281 23.38 9.67 -11.85
C SER A 281 22.88 8.66 -12.88
N ALA A 282 23.61 8.50 -13.97
CA ALA A 282 23.35 7.42 -14.91
C ALA A 282 23.83 6.09 -14.32
N MET A 283 23.09 5.00 -14.58
CA MET A 283 23.66 3.66 -14.41
C MET A 283 24.82 3.49 -15.39
N LEU A 284 26.00 3.17 -14.88
CA LEU A 284 27.10 2.64 -15.67
C LEU A 284 26.84 1.18 -16.07
#